data_03b6731ecd4a7255313ccc15eadb6411
#
_entry.id   03b6731ecd4a7255313ccc15eadb6411
#
_cell.length_a   1.000
_cell.length_b   1.000
_cell.length_c   1.000
_cell.angle_alpha   90.00
_cell.angle_beta   90.00
_cell.angle_gamma   90.00
#
_symmetry.space_group_name_H-M   'P 1'
#
loop_
_entity.id
_entity.type
_entity.pdbx_description
1 polymer ?
#
loop_
_entity_poly.entity_id
_entity_poly.type
_entity_poly.pdbx_seq_one_letter_code
_entity_poly.pdbx_strand_id
1 'polypeptide(L)'
;MWKLSGDVKLLFAIFWLGVAVFFNAVVPANAQVNVTQFHNHESRDGLYIDSVFSQSAAVNLARDLKFDGTIVGNVYAQPLYIENGPRGKAMIIVATESNNVYALDAGNGTIIWQRNVGEPVSADDLVCTKIDPVGITGTPVVDLASRALFL
;
A
#
# COMPACT_ATOMS: atom_id res chain seq x y z
N MET A 1 -57.26 29.70 -47.11
CA MET A 1 -56.61 28.34 -47.26
C MET A 1 -55.10 28.51 -47.23
N TRP A 2 -54.54 28.53 -46.03
CA TRP A 2 -53.09 28.68 -45.88
C TRP A 2 -52.56 27.42 -45.25
N LYS A 3 -51.66 26.76 -45.97
CA LYS A 3 -50.96 25.50 -45.56
C LYS A 3 -49.71 25.90 -44.81
N LEU A 4 -49.67 25.65 -43.51
CA LEU A 4 -48.43 25.75 -42.73
C LEU A 4 -47.52 24.55 -43.03
N SER A 5 -46.38 24.90 -43.54
CA SER A 5 -45.26 24.02 -43.90
C SER A 5 -44.64 23.36 -42.68
N GLY A 6 -44.11 22.17 -42.91
CA GLY A 6 -43.72 21.16 -41.94
C GLY A 6 -42.41 21.37 -41.17
N ASP A 7 -42.00 22.59 -40.84
CA ASP A 7 -40.67 22.85 -40.25
C ASP A 7 -40.66 22.93 -38.72
N VAL A 8 -41.83 22.86 -38.07
CA VAL A 8 -41.91 22.98 -36.59
C VAL A 8 -41.62 21.65 -35.87
N LYS A 9 -41.76 20.51 -36.55
CA LYS A 9 -41.50 19.20 -35.94
C LYS A 9 -40.03 18.83 -35.84
N LEU A 10 -39.18 19.46 -36.64
CA LEU A 10 -37.76 19.19 -36.65
C LEU A 10 -36.99 19.91 -35.52
N LEU A 11 -37.48 21.08 -35.10
CA LEU A 11 -36.86 21.85 -34.01
C LEU A 11 -37.10 21.28 -32.63
N PHE A 12 -38.20 20.54 -32.41
CA PHE A 12 -38.43 19.86 -31.13
C PHE A 12 -37.61 18.55 -30.95
N ALA A 13 -37.16 17.93 -32.05
CA ALA A 13 -36.35 16.72 -31.97
C ALA A 13 -34.87 17.01 -31.61
N ILE A 14 -34.37 18.21 -31.94
CA ILE A 14 -32.98 18.60 -31.68
C ILE A 14 -32.79 19.05 -30.22
N PHE A 15 -33.86 19.52 -29.55
CA PHE A 15 -33.75 19.99 -28.17
C PHE A 15 -33.68 18.85 -27.11
N TRP A 16 -34.08 17.62 -27.49
CA TRP A 16 -34.04 16.47 -26.60
C TRP A 16 -32.72 15.65 -26.67
N LEU A 17 -31.86 15.94 -27.66
CA LEU A 17 -30.56 15.25 -27.78
C LEU A 17 -29.42 15.96 -27.03
N GLY A 18 -29.67 17.10 -26.41
CA GLY A 18 -28.64 17.94 -25.79
C GLY A 18 -28.43 17.73 -24.29
N VAL A 19 -29.24 16.92 -23.63
CA VAL A 19 -29.08 16.62 -22.20
C VAL A 19 -28.55 15.19 -22.05
N ALA A 20 -27.43 14.87 -22.69
CA ALA A 20 -26.56 13.82 -22.20
C ALA A 20 -25.94 14.34 -20.89
N VAL A 21 -26.64 14.15 -19.79
CA VAL A 21 -26.08 14.33 -18.46
C VAL A 21 -24.88 13.39 -18.37
N PHE A 22 -23.68 13.95 -18.48
CA PHE A 22 -22.47 13.28 -18.03
C PHE A 22 -22.61 13.06 -16.53
N PHE A 23 -23.24 11.98 -16.14
CA PHE A 23 -23.01 11.39 -14.83
C PHE A 23 -21.54 10.97 -14.83
N ASN A 24 -20.65 11.91 -14.49
CA ASN A 24 -19.36 11.54 -13.97
C ASN A 24 -19.67 10.73 -12.71
N ALA A 25 -19.70 9.41 -12.83
CA ALA A 25 -19.60 8.55 -11.67
C ALA A 25 -18.28 8.93 -11.00
N VAL A 26 -18.36 9.72 -9.94
CA VAL A 26 -17.24 9.90 -9.02
C VAL A 26 -17.05 8.54 -8.40
N VAL A 27 -16.21 7.72 -9.04
CA VAL A 27 -15.69 6.52 -8.41
C VAL A 27 -14.94 7.06 -7.18
N PRO A 28 -15.33 6.69 -5.97
CA PRO A 28 -14.53 7.06 -4.80
C PRO A 28 -13.13 6.52 -5.09
N ALA A 29 -12.16 7.40 -5.25
CA ALA A 29 -10.78 7.02 -5.21
C ALA A 29 -10.58 6.45 -3.80
N ASN A 30 -10.51 5.12 -3.68
CA ASN A 30 -10.02 4.53 -2.46
C ASN A 30 -8.66 5.16 -2.25
N ALA A 31 -8.52 5.93 -1.18
CA ALA A 31 -7.24 6.53 -0.85
C ALA A 31 -6.26 5.36 -0.73
N GLN A 32 -5.26 5.35 -1.62
CA GLN A 32 -4.25 4.30 -1.64
C GLN A 32 -3.47 4.40 -0.32
N VAL A 33 -3.59 3.39 0.50
CA VAL A 33 -2.90 3.33 1.79
C VAL A 33 -1.55 2.67 1.56
N ASN A 34 -0.47 3.47 1.50
CA ASN A 34 0.89 2.94 1.50
C ASN A 34 1.59 3.40 2.78
N VAL A 35 2.41 2.51 3.34
CA VAL A 35 3.33 2.81 4.44
C VAL A 35 4.73 2.62 3.88
N THR A 36 5.36 3.72 3.46
CA THR A 36 6.62 3.70 2.71
C THR A 36 7.85 3.99 3.54
N GLN A 37 7.66 4.40 4.79
CA GLN A 37 8.75 4.75 5.71
C GLN A 37 8.30 4.66 7.17
N PHE A 38 9.25 4.81 8.08
CA PHE A 38 8.99 4.84 9.51
C PHE A 38 8.01 5.97 9.87
N HIS A 39 6.96 5.65 10.64
CA HIS A 39 5.89 6.55 11.04
C HIS A 39 5.14 7.21 9.88
N ASN A 40 5.08 6.54 8.71
CA ASN A 40 4.27 6.86 7.54
C ASN A 40 4.63 8.17 6.83
N HIS A 41 4.69 9.32 7.50
CA HIS A 41 4.90 10.64 6.90
C HIS A 41 6.32 11.18 7.15
N GLU A 42 6.74 12.18 6.37
CA GLU A 42 7.99 12.90 6.59
C GLU A 42 8.03 13.58 7.97
N SER A 43 6.86 14.01 8.47
CA SER A 43 6.68 14.55 9.84
C SER A 43 6.90 13.50 10.93
N ARG A 44 6.91 12.21 10.58
CA ARG A 44 7.01 11.06 11.51
C ARG A 44 5.99 11.11 12.64
N ASP A 45 4.79 11.58 12.33
CA ASP A 45 3.68 11.73 13.28
C ASP A 45 3.04 10.39 13.68
N GLY A 46 3.29 9.32 12.92
CA GLY A 46 2.72 8.00 13.17
C GLY A 46 1.21 7.92 12.92
N LEU A 47 0.65 8.92 12.25
CA LEU A 47 -0.77 8.94 11.94
C LEU A 47 -1.07 8.11 10.68
N TYR A 48 -1.88 7.07 10.84
CA TYR A 48 -2.36 6.21 9.77
C TYR A 48 -3.87 6.40 9.64
N ILE A 49 -4.31 6.95 8.52
CA ILE A 49 -5.74 7.14 8.25
C ILE A 49 -6.17 6.17 7.17
N ASP A 50 -7.00 5.21 7.55
CA ASP A 50 -7.65 4.29 6.64
C ASP A 50 -9.17 4.41 6.83
N SER A 51 -9.89 4.81 5.78
CA SER A 51 -11.34 5.00 5.83
C SER A 51 -12.13 3.71 6.10
N VAL A 52 -11.51 2.55 5.83
CA VAL A 52 -12.10 1.24 6.10
C VAL A 52 -11.95 0.85 7.57
N PHE A 53 -10.95 1.40 8.26
CA PHE A 53 -10.68 1.13 9.67
C PHE A 53 -11.53 2.01 10.59
N SER A 54 -12.82 1.71 10.66
CA SER A 54 -13.79 2.41 11.52
C SER A 54 -13.78 1.85 12.96
N GLN A 55 -14.38 2.59 13.89
CA GLN A 55 -14.57 2.12 15.27
C GLN A 55 -15.34 0.79 15.32
N SER A 56 -16.33 0.61 14.45
CA SER A 56 -17.08 -0.65 14.36
C SER A 56 -16.25 -1.81 13.78
N ALA A 57 -15.30 -1.51 12.89
CA ALA A 57 -14.36 -2.51 12.40
C ALA A 57 -13.35 -2.90 13.49
N ALA A 58 -12.89 -1.95 14.28
CA ALA A 58 -11.90 -2.19 15.34
C ALA A 58 -12.38 -3.17 16.42
N VAL A 59 -13.68 -3.16 16.78
CA VAL A 59 -14.25 -4.12 17.76
C VAL A 59 -14.26 -5.56 17.25
N ASN A 60 -14.17 -5.76 15.93
CA ASN A 60 -14.21 -7.07 15.28
C ASN A 60 -12.82 -7.53 14.80
N LEU A 61 -11.74 -6.86 15.24
CA LEU A 61 -10.38 -7.27 14.89
C LEU A 61 -10.11 -8.69 15.40
N ALA A 62 -9.61 -9.51 14.49
CA ALA A 62 -9.16 -10.85 14.78
C ALA A 62 -7.86 -11.14 14.03
N ARG A 63 -7.07 -12.07 14.57
CA ARG A 63 -5.88 -12.54 13.87
C ARG A 63 -6.30 -13.26 12.58
N ASP A 64 -5.71 -12.89 11.45
CA ASP A 64 -5.85 -13.65 10.22
C ASP A 64 -5.00 -14.93 10.30
N LEU A 65 -5.67 -16.07 10.45
CA LEU A 65 -5.03 -17.39 10.52
C LEU A 65 -4.57 -17.92 9.16
N LYS A 66 -4.93 -17.24 8.07
CA LYS A 66 -4.49 -17.60 6.71
C LYS A 66 -3.16 -16.94 6.34
N PHE A 67 -2.77 -15.90 7.08
CA PHE A 67 -1.51 -15.24 6.85
C PHE A 67 -0.39 -16.01 7.56
N ASP A 68 0.52 -16.58 6.74
CA ASP A 68 1.74 -17.25 7.20
C ASP A 68 2.97 -16.59 6.57
N GLY A 69 3.51 -15.59 7.28
CA GLY A 69 4.70 -14.82 6.87
C GLY A 69 5.96 -15.36 7.53
N THR A 70 6.29 -16.64 7.34
CA THR A 70 7.51 -17.23 7.89
C THR A 70 8.76 -16.58 7.27
N ILE A 71 9.60 -15.97 8.12
CA ILE A 71 10.84 -15.30 7.76
C ILE A 71 11.97 -15.71 8.71
N VAL A 72 13.22 -15.47 8.32
CA VAL A 72 14.40 -15.76 9.12
C VAL A 72 15.03 -14.48 9.65
N GLY A 73 15.31 -14.45 10.95
CA GLY A 73 15.91 -13.32 11.66
C GLY A 73 14.89 -12.49 12.46
N ASN A 74 15.40 -11.79 13.48
CA ASN A 74 14.61 -10.90 14.31
C ASN A 74 14.22 -9.64 13.54
N VAL A 75 13.03 -9.11 13.80
CA VAL A 75 12.51 -7.90 13.16
C VAL A 75 12.40 -6.80 14.22
N TYR A 76 13.18 -5.75 14.07
CA TYR A 76 13.06 -4.51 14.85
C TYR A 76 12.62 -3.34 13.97
N ALA A 77 12.91 -3.39 12.66
CA ALA A 77 12.44 -2.44 11.68
C ALA A 77 10.91 -2.49 11.56
N GLN A 78 10.27 -1.34 11.41
CA GLN A 78 8.84 -1.30 11.12
C GLN A 78 8.56 -1.95 9.76
N PRO A 79 7.65 -2.94 9.65
CA PRO A 79 7.19 -3.42 8.36
C PRO A 79 6.54 -2.31 7.54
N LEU A 80 6.78 -2.32 6.22
CA LEU A 80 6.19 -1.38 5.29
C LEU A 80 5.07 -2.06 4.49
N TYR A 81 4.10 -1.29 4.04
CA TYR A 81 2.98 -1.80 3.25
C TYR A 81 2.87 -1.05 1.93
N ILE A 82 2.82 -1.78 0.82
CA ILE A 82 2.69 -1.25 -0.53
C ILE A 82 1.49 -1.91 -1.20
N GLU A 83 0.48 -1.11 -1.52
CA GLU A 83 -0.78 -1.60 -2.07
C GLU A 83 -0.64 -2.15 -3.50
N ASN A 84 0.13 -1.47 -4.35
CA ASN A 84 0.34 -1.85 -5.74
C ASN A 84 1.78 -2.33 -5.99
N GLY A 85 2.14 -3.46 -5.40
CA GLY A 85 3.39 -4.15 -5.66
C GLY A 85 3.42 -4.86 -7.03
N PRO A 86 4.39 -5.76 -7.23
CA PRO A 86 4.51 -6.53 -8.47
C PRO A 86 3.20 -7.23 -8.85
N ARG A 87 2.80 -7.13 -10.11
CA ARG A 87 1.55 -7.70 -10.65
C ARG A 87 0.27 -7.13 -9.99
N GLY A 88 0.34 -5.91 -9.43
CA GLY A 88 -0.80 -5.28 -8.76
C GLY A 88 -1.18 -5.91 -7.42
N LYS A 89 -0.32 -6.73 -6.82
CA LYS A 89 -0.56 -7.32 -5.51
C LYS A 89 -0.07 -6.43 -4.39
N ALA A 90 -0.84 -6.34 -3.32
CA ALA A 90 -0.37 -5.71 -2.10
C ALA A 90 0.75 -6.53 -1.48
N MET A 91 1.78 -5.86 -0.96
CA MET A 91 2.92 -6.53 -0.33
C MET A 91 3.33 -5.87 0.98
N ILE A 92 3.90 -6.68 1.86
CA ILE A 92 4.53 -6.24 3.09
C ILE A 92 6.05 -6.41 2.92
N ILE A 93 6.80 -5.34 3.16
CA ILE A 93 8.27 -5.37 3.16
C ILE A 93 8.74 -5.50 4.60
N VAL A 94 9.61 -6.48 4.85
CA VAL A 94 10.17 -6.76 6.17
C VAL A 94 11.69 -6.86 6.05
N ALA A 95 12.41 -6.16 6.92
CA ALA A 95 13.86 -6.29 7.05
C ALA A 95 14.21 -6.91 8.40
N THR A 96 15.29 -7.71 8.44
CA THR A 96 15.68 -8.47 9.62
C THR A 96 17.12 -8.22 10.03
N GLU A 97 17.45 -8.53 11.29
CA GLU A 97 18.81 -8.47 11.81
C GLU A 97 19.77 -9.51 11.16
N SER A 98 19.24 -10.49 10.44
CA SER A 98 20.05 -11.39 9.61
C SER A 98 20.35 -10.83 8.22
N ASN A 99 20.19 -9.52 8.02
CA ASN A 99 20.36 -8.81 6.75
C ASN A 99 19.52 -9.38 5.59
N ASN A 100 18.38 -9.98 5.91
CA ASN A 100 17.41 -10.40 4.92
C ASN A 100 16.32 -9.34 4.75
N VAL A 101 15.97 -9.07 3.51
CA VAL A 101 14.82 -8.26 3.13
C VAL A 101 13.83 -9.15 2.40
N TYR A 102 12.58 -9.11 2.84
CA TYR A 102 11.48 -9.87 2.27
C TYR A 102 10.42 -8.95 1.72
N ALA A 103 9.82 -9.33 0.60
CA ALA A 103 8.50 -8.86 0.22
C ALA A 103 7.54 -10.06 0.31
N LEU A 104 6.53 -9.91 1.13
CA LEU A 104 5.50 -10.91 1.37
C LEU A 104 4.20 -10.47 0.71
N ASP A 105 3.44 -11.41 0.13
CA ASP A 105 2.08 -11.16 -0.32
C ASP A 105 1.21 -10.79 0.89
N ALA A 106 0.63 -9.60 0.90
CA ALA A 106 -0.14 -9.10 2.03
C ALA A 106 -1.42 -9.92 2.31
N GLY A 107 -1.89 -10.70 1.34
CA GLY A 107 -3.09 -11.51 1.48
C GLY A 107 -2.85 -12.86 2.17
N ASN A 108 -1.63 -13.39 2.16
CA ASN A 108 -1.37 -14.74 2.68
C ASN A 108 0.02 -14.97 3.29
N GLY A 109 0.92 -13.98 3.22
CA GLY A 109 2.28 -14.07 3.78
C GLY A 109 3.30 -14.79 2.90
N THR A 110 2.94 -15.31 1.72
CA THR A 110 3.91 -15.99 0.86
C THR A 110 4.99 -15.03 0.37
N ILE A 111 6.23 -15.52 0.28
CA ILE A 111 7.36 -14.73 -0.18
C ILE A 111 7.21 -14.42 -1.68
N ILE A 112 7.09 -13.15 -2.04
CA ILE A 112 7.13 -12.66 -3.42
C ILE A 112 8.58 -12.62 -3.90
N TRP A 113 9.46 -12.05 -3.08
CA TRP A 113 10.90 -12.06 -3.27
C TRP A 113 11.62 -11.92 -1.92
N GLN A 114 12.87 -12.36 -1.91
CA GLN A 114 13.80 -12.25 -0.78
C GLN A 114 15.17 -11.85 -1.31
N ARG A 115 15.89 -11.05 -0.52
CA ARG A 115 17.28 -10.73 -0.77
C ARG A 115 18.04 -10.63 0.54
N ASN A 116 19.21 -11.26 0.60
CA ASN A 116 20.20 -11.01 1.62
C ASN A 116 21.16 -9.92 1.13
N VAL A 117 21.47 -8.94 1.97
CA VAL A 117 22.33 -7.79 1.60
C VAL A 117 23.74 -7.87 2.18
N GLY A 118 24.13 -9.01 2.73
CA GLY A 118 25.46 -9.29 3.27
C GLY A 118 25.40 -9.93 4.65
N GLU A 119 26.57 -10.26 5.19
CA GLU A 119 26.68 -10.83 6.53
C GLU A 119 26.34 -9.78 7.59
N PRO A 120 25.51 -10.13 8.59
CA PRO A 120 25.29 -9.27 9.75
C PRO A 120 26.49 -9.26 10.68
N VAL A 121 26.59 -8.29 11.55
CA VAL A 121 27.69 -8.18 12.52
C VAL A 121 27.37 -9.00 13.76
N SER A 122 28.36 -9.80 14.24
CA SER A 122 28.19 -10.49 15.51
C SER A 122 28.18 -9.52 16.70
N ALA A 123 27.36 -9.80 17.71
CA ALA A 123 27.33 -9.01 18.93
C ALA A 123 28.71 -9.01 19.65
N ASP A 124 29.52 -10.07 19.49
CA ASP A 124 30.86 -10.18 20.07
C ASP A 124 31.85 -9.14 19.51
N ASP A 125 31.56 -8.63 18.29
CA ASP A 125 32.38 -7.60 17.64
C ASP A 125 31.95 -6.16 18.01
N LEU A 126 30.91 -6.02 18.84
CA LEU A 126 30.30 -4.72 19.20
C LEU A 126 30.39 -4.49 20.72
N VAL A 127 30.63 -3.21 21.08
CA VAL A 127 30.92 -2.86 22.48
C VAL A 127 29.68 -2.85 23.37
N CYS A 128 28.49 -2.56 22.85
CA CYS A 128 27.28 -2.35 23.66
C CYS A 128 26.01 -2.74 22.90
N THR A 129 25.85 -4.01 22.58
CA THR A 129 24.59 -4.48 21.98
C THR A 129 24.00 -5.65 22.77
N LYS A 130 22.67 -5.79 22.71
CA LYS A 130 21.94 -6.98 23.17
C LYS A 130 21.23 -7.68 22.02
N ILE A 131 21.45 -7.19 20.79
CA ILE A 131 20.93 -7.78 19.56
C ILE A 131 22.04 -8.61 18.97
N ASP A 132 21.77 -9.86 18.61
CA ASP A 132 22.72 -10.78 18.00
C ASP A 132 22.01 -11.67 16.96
N PRO A 133 22.43 -11.64 15.71
CA PRO A 133 23.35 -10.69 15.10
C PRO A 133 22.73 -9.31 14.92
N VAL A 134 23.56 -8.29 14.64
CA VAL A 134 23.13 -6.94 14.28
C VAL A 134 23.17 -6.77 12.78
N GLY A 135 22.04 -6.48 12.20
CA GLY A 135 21.85 -6.26 10.77
C GLY A 135 21.00 -5.03 10.47
N ILE A 136 19.89 -5.21 9.76
CA ILE A 136 19.00 -4.10 9.40
C ILE A 136 18.05 -3.82 10.57
N THR A 137 18.46 -2.93 11.48
CA THR A 137 17.67 -2.48 12.62
C THR A 137 16.76 -1.30 12.24
N GLY A 138 17.22 -0.45 11.33
CA GLY A 138 16.47 0.72 10.85
C GLY A 138 15.36 0.34 9.88
N THR A 139 14.26 1.09 9.92
CA THR A 139 13.17 0.90 8.96
C THR A 139 13.59 1.37 7.57
N PRO A 140 13.47 0.52 6.54
CA PRO A 140 13.71 0.90 5.17
C PRO A 140 12.81 2.05 4.69
N VAL A 141 13.16 2.65 3.54
CA VAL A 141 12.31 3.62 2.85
C VAL A 141 12.04 3.14 1.44
N VAL A 142 10.77 3.19 1.03
CA VAL A 142 10.35 2.88 -0.34
C VAL A 142 10.04 4.15 -1.09
N ASP A 143 10.74 4.39 -2.20
CA ASP A 143 10.34 5.37 -3.20
C ASP A 143 9.45 4.68 -4.25
N LEU A 144 8.16 5.01 -4.22
CA LEU A 144 7.17 4.44 -5.14
C LEU A 144 7.41 4.86 -6.59
N ALA A 145 7.95 6.06 -6.81
CA ALA A 145 8.14 6.62 -8.16
C ALA A 145 9.25 5.87 -8.89
N SER A 146 10.41 5.67 -8.25
CA SER A 146 11.54 4.93 -8.81
C SER A 146 11.44 3.42 -8.57
N ARG A 147 10.51 2.96 -7.72
CA ARG A 147 10.40 1.57 -7.23
C ARG A 147 11.68 1.09 -6.55
N ALA A 148 12.36 1.99 -5.88
CA ALA A 148 13.57 1.70 -5.13
C ALA A 148 13.28 1.49 -3.64
N LEU A 149 14.04 0.61 -3.02
CA LEU A 149 14.08 0.38 -1.58
C LEU A 149 15.45 0.82 -1.07
N PHE A 150 15.46 1.69 -0.08
CA PHE A 150 16.66 2.16 0.60
C PHE A 150 16.72 1.54 2.00
N LEU A 151 17.92 1.08 2.37
CA LEU A 151 18.23 0.43 3.64
C LEU A 151 19.20 1.27 4.45
#